data_1b406fb626cf767b11299a507b5d377a
#
_entry.id   1b406fb626cf767b11299a507b5d377a
#
_cell.length_a   1.000
_cell.length_b   1.000
_cell.length_c   1.000
_cell.angle_alpha   90.00
_cell.angle_beta   90.00
_cell.angle_gamma   90.00
#
_symmetry.space_group_name_H-M   'P 1'
#
loop_
_entity.id
_entity.type
_entity.pdbx_description
1 polymer ?
#
loop_
_entity_poly.entity_id
_entity_poly.type
_entity_poly.pdbx_seq_one_letter_code
_entity_poly.pdbx_strand_id
1 'polypeptide(L)'
;MKKKLLLLLLSCTLLTGCGAVPIESEPQQVPEEAGSRIQSEDDQCSAAVSFESPEADAPKISSVTLTNIYELAAFFADQTYQNAPGNTLVSPLSLDMALGLAAEGASGTTAEELYTYLGGKDFTEKAADYIAYADGLTKKDQSEQSDGLLTEVVVGGPEDAYTFQFTIANSIWVNEKRKLQEEYADRVRAAYLAEVDSVDFEKDKEGTAKRINNWCDERTNGLIPEIIQPNQLTADLATILINSVYFESPWEDKWGKREGDFTDLSGNTTTQEMLMDGLNDYFENDFATAFAKPYYNGFEFIGILPKEEGDFQISDLDLESLLASRTGKYDVYARMPKLNFECTSDKIIPILQAQGVQRAFDEAAAEFDRIIEQKPDEVTYISDIIQKCRLELDEEGTSAAAVTAVLMKCETSAMDERERRDVYLDRPFAFLIYDSQNDTILFVGKVVSLD
;
A
#
# COMPACT_ATOMS: atom_id res chain seq x y z
N MET A 1 -5.65 -28.82 -43.89
CA MET A 1 -6.97 -28.78 -44.56
C MET A 1 -7.65 -27.46 -44.21
N LYS A 2 -7.97 -26.72 -45.22
CA LYS A 2 -8.55 -25.37 -45.26
C LYS A 2 -10.00 -25.34 -44.75
N LYS A 3 -10.40 -24.22 -44.15
CA LYS A 3 -11.70 -23.51 -44.28
C LYS A 3 -11.73 -22.37 -43.26
N LYS A 4 -11.76 -21.20 -43.64
CA LYS A 4 -12.48 -20.18 -44.42
C LYS A 4 -13.10 -19.15 -43.50
N LEU A 5 -12.54 -18.00 -43.60
CA LEU A 5 -12.96 -16.61 -43.38
C LEU A 5 -14.43 -16.36 -43.82
N LEU A 6 -15.18 -15.59 -43.04
CA LEU A 6 -16.33 -14.84 -43.55
C LEU A 6 -16.38 -13.43 -42.92
N LEU A 7 -15.99 -12.44 -43.73
CA LEU A 7 -16.28 -11.02 -43.59
C LEU A 7 -17.76 -10.77 -43.91
N LEU A 8 -18.40 -9.88 -43.17
CA LEU A 8 -19.61 -9.19 -43.62
C LEU A 8 -19.47 -7.70 -43.38
N LEU A 9 -19.16 -6.99 -44.45
CA LEU A 9 -19.34 -5.57 -44.63
C LEU A 9 -20.83 -5.28 -44.89
N LEU A 10 -21.37 -4.24 -44.26
CA LEU A 10 -22.51 -3.52 -44.83
C LEU A 10 -22.31 -2.03 -44.67
N SER A 11 -22.42 -1.39 -45.80
CA SER A 11 -22.14 0.02 -46.12
C SER A 11 -23.36 0.93 -46.00
N CYS A 12 -23.09 2.18 -45.71
CA CYS A 12 -23.67 3.44 -46.23
C CYS A 12 -25.18 3.64 -46.28
N THR A 13 -25.62 4.78 -45.79
CA THR A 13 -26.01 5.93 -46.69
C THR A 13 -26.18 7.22 -45.91
N LEU A 14 -25.60 8.26 -46.47
CA LEU A 14 -25.80 9.69 -46.19
C LEU A 14 -27.20 10.15 -46.62
N LEU A 15 -27.78 11.07 -45.88
CA LEU A 15 -28.67 12.09 -46.46
C LEU A 15 -28.55 13.43 -45.69
N THR A 16 -28.20 14.42 -46.42
CA THR A 16 -28.11 15.86 -46.15
C THR A 16 -29.49 16.51 -46.05
N GLY A 17 -29.61 17.56 -45.23
CA GLY A 17 -30.77 18.46 -45.26
C GLY A 17 -30.57 19.70 -44.38
N CYS A 18 -30.30 20.84 -45.00
CA CYS A 18 -30.19 22.18 -44.45
C CYS A 18 -31.49 22.73 -43.84
N GLY A 19 -31.34 23.69 -42.90
CA GLY A 19 -32.39 24.65 -42.56
C GLY A 19 -32.05 25.43 -41.28
N ALA A 20 -31.40 26.58 -41.43
CA ALA A 20 -31.29 27.58 -40.37
C ALA A 20 -32.48 28.54 -40.43
N VAL A 21 -32.88 29.10 -39.27
CA VAL A 21 -33.20 30.54 -39.05
C VAL A 21 -33.49 30.75 -37.54
N PRO A 22 -33.02 31.88 -36.94
CA PRO A 22 -33.11 32.17 -35.49
C PRO A 22 -34.33 33.01 -35.14
N ILE A 23 -34.79 32.97 -33.90
CA ILE A 23 -35.64 34.04 -33.32
C ILE A 23 -35.18 34.30 -31.87
N GLU A 24 -34.73 35.53 -31.67
CA GLU A 24 -34.61 36.22 -30.38
C GLU A 24 -36.00 36.46 -29.75
N SER A 25 -36.12 36.45 -28.47
CA SER A 25 -36.85 37.44 -27.68
C SER A 25 -36.59 37.32 -26.19
N GLU A 26 -36.32 38.47 -25.61
CA GLU A 26 -36.03 38.81 -24.23
C GLU A 26 -37.27 38.74 -23.28
N PRO A 27 -37.10 39.11 -21.99
CA PRO A 27 -37.70 38.44 -20.83
C PRO A 27 -38.97 39.14 -20.30
N GLN A 28 -39.79 38.46 -19.56
CA GLN A 28 -40.83 39.08 -18.73
C GLN A 28 -40.72 38.64 -17.27
N GLN A 29 -40.85 39.65 -16.40
CA GLN A 29 -40.83 39.68 -14.95
C GLN A 29 -42.14 39.13 -14.35
N VAL A 30 -41.94 38.49 -13.19
CA VAL A 30 -42.66 38.36 -11.90
C VAL A 30 -44.10 38.87 -11.78
N PRO A 31 -45.00 38.18 -11.00
CA PRO A 31 -45.13 38.58 -9.61
C PRO A 31 -45.22 37.45 -8.57
N GLU A 32 -44.78 37.83 -7.35
CA GLU A 32 -45.04 37.16 -6.06
C GLU A 32 -46.54 37.01 -5.79
N GLU A 33 -46.95 35.87 -5.26
CA GLU A 33 -47.97 35.79 -4.18
C GLU A 33 -47.91 34.49 -3.40
N ALA A 34 -48.03 34.67 -2.14
CA ALA A 34 -48.06 33.90 -0.94
C ALA A 34 -48.70 32.49 -0.92
N GLY A 35 -48.04 31.63 -0.17
CA GLY A 35 -48.67 30.83 0.88
C GLY A 35 -49.30 29.50 0.51
N SER A 36 -48.62 28.40 0.85
CA SER A 36 -49.17 27.42 1.82
C SER A 36 -48.19 26.24 2.01
N ARG A 37 -48.04 25.86 3.27
CA ARG A 37 -47.30 24.67 3.72
C ARG A 37 -47.92 23.41 3.12
N ILE A 38 -47.09 22.62 2.46
CA ILE A 38 -47.26 21.17 2.43
C ILE A 38 -45.89 20.59 2.83
N GLN A 39 -45.86 19.94 3.97
CA GLN A 39 -44.80 19.06 4.41
C GLN A 39 -44.77 17.85 3.46
N SER A 40 -43.71 17.63 2.74
CA SER A 40 -43.37 16.33 2.16
C SER A 40 -42.21 15.79 2.96
N GLU A 41 -42.50 14.75 3.74
CA GLU A 41 -41.53 13.79 4.24
C GLU A 41 -40.82 13.14 3.03
N ASP A 42 -39.55 13.43 2.85
CA ASP A 42 -38.57 12.60 2.13
C ASP A 42 -37.21 13.29 2.24
N ASP A 43 -36.62 13.21 3.45
CA ASP A 43 -35.24 13.50 3.72
C ASP A 43 -34.72 12.52 4.81
N GLN A 44 -34.55 11.28 4.40
CA GLN A 44 -33.79 10.30 5.17
C GLN A 44 -32.89 9.51 4.21
N CYS A 45 -31.77 10.07 3.87
CA CYS A 45 -30.58 9.30 3.51
C CYS A 45 -29.35 10.21 3.49
N SER A 46 -28.89 10.61 4.63
CA SER A 46 -27.47 10.91 4.90
C SER A 46 -27.26 10.77 6.41
N ALA A 47 -27.32 9.54 6.88
CA ALA A 47 -26.74 9.22 8.17
C ALA A 47 -25.23 9.15 7.96
N ALA A 48 -24.54 10.25 8.23
CA ALA A 48 -23.15 10.18 8.61
C ALA A 48 -23.08 9.22 9.80
N VAL A 49 -22.47 8.05 9.60
CA VAL A 49 -22.20 7.11 10.68
C VAL A 49 -21.14 7.78 11.55
N SER A 50 -21.57 8.48 12.58
CA SER A 50 -20.69 8.94 13.63
C SER A 50 -20.24 7.70 14.40
N PHE A 51 -18.98 7.33 14.26
CA PHE A 51 -18.34 6.34 15.11
C PHE A 51 -18.25 6.92 16.53
N GLU A 52 -19.15 6.51 17.41
CA GLU A 52 -18.96 6.73 18.83
C GLU A 52 -17.86 5.76 19.30
N SER A 53 -16.65 6.31 19.51
CA SER A 53 -15.61 5.60 20.24
C SER A 53 -16.14 5.20 21.62
N PRO A 54 -15.90 3.98 22.10
CA PRO A 54 -16.33 3.58 23.43
C PRO A 54 -15.64 4.47 24.46
N GLU A 55 -16.39 5.33 25.14
CA GLU A 55 -15.96 5.97 26.38
C GLU A 55 -15.80 4.89 27.45
N ALA A 56 -14.60 4.34 27.58
CA ALA A 56 -14.18 3.64 28.77
C ALA A 56 -13.14 4.52 29.48
N ASP A 57 -13.27 4.66 30.79
CA ASP A 57 -12.25 5.26 31.64
C ASP A 57 -10.91 4.52 31.42
N ALA A 58 -10.10 5.01 30.49
CA ALA A 58 -8.81 4.43 30.16
C ALA A 58 -7.81 4.76 31.28
N PRO A 59 -7.13 3.77 31.87
CA PRO A 59 -6.05 4.05 32.78
C PRO A 59 -4.94 4.81 32.04
N LYS A 60 -4.38 5.82 32.71
CA LYS A 60 -3.27 6.59 32.16
C LYS A 60 -2.05 5.68 32.04
N ILE A 61 -1.79 5.15 30.88
CA ILE A 61 -0.59 4.38 30.58
C ILE A 61 0.57 5.36 30.48
N SER A 62 1.60 5.14 31.29
CA SER A 62 2.85 5.88 31.23
C SER A 62 3.53 5.58 29.89
N SER A 63 3.76 6.64 29.12
CA SER A 63 4.31 6.68 27.79
C SER A 63 5.48 5.72 27.53
N VAL A 64 5.23 4.62 26.83
CA VAL A 64 6.21 4.08 25.89
C VAL A 64 5.80 4.66 24.55
N THR A 65 6.43 5.75 24.18
CA THR A 65 6.09 6.51 23.00
C THR A 65 6.78 5.88 21.80
N LEU A 66 6.10 4.95 21.13
CA LEU A 66 6.45 4.58 19.76
C LEU A 66 5.87 5.66 18.84
N THR A 67 6.54 6.75 18.70
CA THR A 67 5.98 7.95 18.05
C THR A 67 6.60 8.27 16.73
N ASN A 68 7.57 7.45 16.27
CA ASN A 68 8.23 7.74 15.02
C ASN A 68 7.96 6.61 14.00
N ILE A 69 7.15 6.92 12.98
CA ILE A 69 6.84 6.00 11.88
C ILE A 69 8.11 5.48 11.19
N TYR A 70 9.18 6.26 11.16
CA TYR A 70 10.46 5.87 10.57
C TYR A 70 11.16 4.79 11.40
N GLU A 71 11.15 4.93 12.72
CA GLU A 71 11.73 3.92 13.63
C GLU A 71 10.95 2.61 13.58
N LEU A 72 9.61 2.67 13.56
CA LEU A 72 8.77 1.48 13.43
C LEU A 72 8.99 0.77 12.10
N ALA A 73 9.04 1.53 11.01
CA ALA A 73 9.27 1.00 9.68
C ALA A 73 10.65 0.32 9.57
N ALA A 74 11.69 0.99 10.06
CA ALA A 74 13.04 0.46 10.10
C ALA A 74 13.13 -0.80 10.98
N PHE A 75 12.56 -0.76 12.18
CA PHE A 75 12.54 -1.90 13.10
C PHE A 75 11.82 -3.10 12.49
N PHE A 76 10.66 -2.91 11.86
CA PHE A 76 9.93 -4.00 11.21
C PHE A 76 10.74 -4.65 10.08
N ALA A 77 11.39 -3.85 9.25
CA ALA A 77 12.24 -4.37 8.19
C ALA A 77 13.47 -5.12 8.73
N ASP A 78 14.13 -4.57 9.75
CA ASP A 78 15.30 -5.20 10.39
C ASP A 78 14.95 -6.53 11.05
N GLN A 79 13.82 -6.60 11.77
CA GLN A 79 13.37 -7.85 12.39
C GLN A 79 12.95 -8.90 11.35
N THR A 80 12.32 -8.47 10.26
CA THR A 80 12.01 -9.37 9.14
C THR A 80 13.29 -9.93 8.52
N TYR A 81 14.30 -9.08 8.27
CA TYR A 81 15.61 -9.50 7.80
C TYR A 81 16.30 -10.48 8.75
N GLN A 82 16.30 -10.19 10.05
CA GLN A 82 16.90 -11.08 11.06
C GLN A 82 16.22 -12.45 11.14
N ASN A 83 14.91 -12.50 10.94
CA ASN A 83 14.14 -13.74 10.93
C ASN A 83 14.38 -14.60 9.67
N ALA A 84 14.61 -13.95 8.53
CA ALA A 84 14.86 -14.59 7.24
C ALA A 84 15.87 -13.74 6.44
N PRO A 85 17.20 -13.95 6.69
CA PRO A 85 18.23 -13.19 5.99
C PRO A 85 18.16 -13.34 4.47
N GLY A 86 18.18 -12.22 3.75
CA GLY A 86 18.05 -12.11 2.32
C GLY A 86 17.51 -10.74 1.91
N ASN A 87 17.06 -10.60 0.67
CA ASN A 87 16.36 -9.39 0.28
C ASN A 87 15.07 -9.27 1.09
N THR A 88 14.82 -8.10 1.65
CA THR A 88 13.69 -7.84 2.53
C THR A 88 12.80 -6.76 1.93
N LEU A 89 11.50 -6.94 2.02
CA LEU A 89 10.49 -5.97 1.62
C LEU A 89 9.30 -6.07 2.55
N VAL A 90 8.96 -4.98 3.21
CA VAL A 90 7.83 -4.88 4.12
C VAL A 90 7.02 -3.61 3.84
N SER A 91 5.74 -3.63 4.18
CA SER A 91 4.88 -2.46 4.16
C SER A 91 4.38 -2.16 5.57
N PRO A 92 4.98 -1.18 6.24
CA PRO A 92 4.55 -0.76 7.58
C PRO A 92 3.10 -0.26 7.59
N LEU A 93 2.75 0.59 6.63
CA LEU A 93 1.40 1.14 6.49
C LEU A 93 0.35 0.03 6.41
N SER A 94 0.61 -0.98 5.60
CA SER A 94 -0.35 -2.07 5.41
C SER A 94 -0.50 -2.93 6.67
N LEU A 95 0.58 -3.13 7.43
CA LEU A 95 0.53 -3.79 8.73
C LEU A 95 -0.29 -2.97 9.73
N ASP A 96 -0.08 -1.65 9.79
CA ASP A 96 -0.85 -0.76 10.67
C ASP A 96 -2.34 -0.82 10.36
N MET A 97 -2.71 -0.86 9.08
CA MET A 97 -4.10 -1.02 8.68
C MET A 97 -4.69 -2.39 9.07
N ALA A 98 -3.91 -3.48 8.95
CA ALA A 98 -4.34 -4.81 9.40
C ALA A 98 -4.54 -4.85 10.93
N LEU A 99 -3.66 -4.20 11.69
CA LEU A 99 -3.81 -4.07 13.14
C LEU A 99 -4.97 -3.17 13.53
N GLY A 100 -5.28 -2.15 12.71
CA GLY A 100 -6.46 -1.32 12.87
C GLY A 100 -7.76 -2.13 12.79
N LEU A 101 -7.86 -3.07 11.83
CA LEU A 101 -8.98 -4.01 11.76
C LEU A 101 -9.12 -4.82 13.06
N ALA A 102 -8.01 -5.31 13.58
CA ALA A 102 -7.99 -6.06 14.84
C ALA A 102 -8.42 -5.17 16.02
N ALA A 103 -7.94 -3.93 16.08
CA ALA A 103 -8.28 -2.97 17.12
C ALA A 103 -9.77 -2.64 17.17
N GLU A 104 -10.43 -2.49 16.00
CA GLU A 104 -11.88 -2.30 15.89
C GLU A 104 -12.70 -3.46 16.48
N GLY A 105 -12.12 -4.67 16.45
CA GLY A 105 -12.72 -5.88 17.01
C GLY A 105 -12.37 -6.15 18.46
N ALA A 106 -11.42 -5.41 19.01
CA ALA A 106 -10.91 -5.59 20.36
C ALA A 106 -11.67 -4.78 21.42
N SER A 107 -11.55 -5.21 22.67
CA SER A 107 -12.01 -4.48 23.84
C SER A 107 -10.94 -4.54 24.95
N GLY A 108 -11.20 -3.84 26.07
CA GLY A 108 -10.34 -3.88 27.25
C GLY A 108 -8.87 -3.63 26.99
N THR A 109 -8.00 -4.38 27.63
CA THR A 109 -6.53 -4.23 27.53
C THR A 109 -6.02 -4.57 26.13
N THR A 110 -6.65 -5.49 25.41
CA THR A 110 -6.26 -5.81 24.01
C THR A 110 -6.41 -4.59 23.11
N ALA A 111 -7.53 -3.87 23.23
CA ALA A 111 -7.75 -2.63 22.46
C ALA A 111 -6.74 -1.54 22.86
N GLU A 112 -6.47 -1.39 24.18
CA GLU A 112 -5.51 -0.40 24.68
C GLU A 112 -4.09 -0.61 24.12
N GLU A 113 -3.60 -1.83 24.10
CA GLU A 113 -2.27 -2.17 23.56
C GLU A 113 -2.23 -1.89 22.04
N LEU A 114 -3.23 -2.34 21.27
CA LEU A 114 -3.30 -2.11 19.83
C LEU A 114 -3.38 -0.62 19.48
N TYR A 115 -4.28 0.14 20.11
CA TYR A 115 -4.36 1.58 19.86
C TYR A 115 -3.12 2.34 20.32
N THR A 116 -2.44 1.89 21.39
CA THR A 116 -1.16 2.50 21.81
C THR A 116 -0.10 2.29 20.73
N TYR A 117 0.02 1.08 20.20
CA TYR A 117 0.94 0.77 19.11
C TYR A 117 0.66 1.61 17.86
N LEU A 118 -0.61 1.78 17.50
CA LEU A 118 -1.06 2.54 16.34
C LEU A 118 -0.99 4.08 16.52
N GLY A 119 -0.44 4.57 17.62
CA GLY A 119 -0.29 6.00 17.89
C GLY A 119 -1.52 6.68 18.47
N GLY A 120 -2.50 5.91 18.98
CA GLY A 120 -3.65 6.40 19.71
C GLY A 120 -5.00 6.20 19.02
N LYS A 121 -6.03 6.82 19.59
CA LYS A 121 -7.43 6.69 19.13
C LYS A 121 -7.69 7.20 17.70
N ASP A 122 -6.82 8.06 17.19
CA ASP A 122 -7.00 8.74 15.89
C ASP A 122 -6.60 7.84 14.70
N PHE A 123 -6.24 6.58 14.93
CA PHE A 123 -5.86 5.66 13.85
C PHE A 123 -7.00 5.41 12.87
N THR A 124 -8.23 5.33 13.36
CA THR A 124 -9.42 5.17 12.49
C THR A 124 -9.59 6.38 11.55
N GLU A 125 -9.28 7.59 12.03
CA GLU A 125 -9.27 8.80 11.21
C GLU A 125 -8.17 8.74 10.15
N LYS A 126 -6.95 8.32 10.52
CA LYS A 126 -5.85 8.13 9.58
C LYS A 126 -6.17 7.07 8.51
N ALA A 127 -6.75 5.95 8.90
CA ALA A 127 -7.19 4.93 7.95
C ALA A 127 -8.26 5.47 6.98
N ALA A 128 -9.22 6.24 7.50
CA ALA A 128 -10.23 6.91 6.68
C ALA A 128 -9.61 7.96 5.74
N ASP A 129 -8.60 8.69 6.19
CA ASP A 129 -7.86 9.65 5.36
C ASP A 129 -7.10 8.94 4.23
N TYR A 130 -6.49 7.78 4.51
CA TYR A 130 -5.84 6.96 3.48
C TYR A 130 -6.83 6.41 2.46
N ILE A 131 -7.98 5.94 2.92
CA ILE A 131 -9.07 5.48 2.05
C ILE A 131 -9.58 6.65 1.21
N ALA A 132 -9.80 7.82 1.80
CA ALA A 132 -10.24 9.02 1.10
C ALA A 132 -9.17 9.53 0.10
N TYR A 133 -7.89 9.37 0.43
CA TYR A 133 -6.78 9.71 -0.46
C TYR A 133 -6.75 8.75 -1.66
N ALA A 134 -6.81 7.45 -1.44
CA ALA A 134 -6.91 6.46 -2.50
C ALA A 134 -8.14 6.72 -3.40
N ASP A 135 -9.32 6.99 -2.81
CA ASP A 135 -10.54 7.44 -3.49
C ASP A 135 -10.33 8.76 -4.26
N GLY A 136 -9.54 9.67 -3.73
CA GLY A 136 -9.20 10.96 -4.35
C GLY A 136 -8.36 10.80 -5.61
N LEU A 137 -7.45 9.84 -5.63
CA LEU A 137 -6.65 9.48 -6.80
C LEU A 137 -7.53 8.86 -7.91
N THR A 138 -8.50 8.01 -7.56
CA THR A 138 -9.46 7.41 -8.50
C THR A 138 -10.46 8.42 -9.08
N LYS A 139 -10.86 9.45 -8.33
CA LYS A 139 -11.85 10.46 -8.79
C LYS A 139 -11.31 11.48 -9.78
N LYS A 140 -9.99 11.55 -9.98
CA LYS A 140 -9.40 12.41 -11.04
C LYS A 140 -9.68 11.88 -12.44
N ASP A 141 -10.01 10.59 -12.58
CA ASP A 141 -10.42 10.01 -13.86
C ASP A 141 -11.72 9.20 -13.65
N GLN A 142 -12.76 9.49 -14.42
CA GLN A 142 -14.12 8.94 -14.26
C GLN A 142 -14.23 7.50 -14.78
N SER A 143 -13.50 6.56 -14.26
CA SER A 143 -13.69 5.14 -14.61
C SER A 143 -13.90 4.28 -13.37
N GLU A 144 -15.11 3.76 -13.34
CA GLU A 144 -15.67 2.61 -12.61
C GLU A 144 -15.16 2.24 -11.21
N GLN A 145 -16.14 2.07 -10.31
CA GLN A 145 -16.01 1.57 -8.94
C GLN A 145 -15.21 0.27 -8.88
N SER A 146 -14.15 0.29 -8.10
CA SER A 146 -13.45 -0.93 -7.71
C SER A 146 -13.77 -1.30 -6.26
N ASP A 147 -14.05 -2.58 -6.02
CA ASP A 147 -14.24 -3.17 -4.71
C ASP A 147 -12.88 -3.37 -4.02
N GLY A 148 -12.51 -2.46 -3.15
CA GLY A 148 -11.27 -2.51 -2.38
C GLY A 148 -10.53 -1.17 -2.39
N LEU A 149 -9.47 -1.04 -1.61
CA LEU A 149 -8.52 0.08 -1.71
C LEU A 149 -7.69 -0.08 -3.00
N LEU A 150 -8.38 -0.05 -4.11
CA LEU A 150 -7.85 -0.24 -5.45
C LEU A 150 -7.93 1.11 -6.14
N THR A 151 -6.78 1.73 -6.34
CA THR A 151 -6.68 2.94 -7.10
C THR A 151 -6.04 2.60 -8.44
N GLU A 152 -6.86 2.30 -9.44
CA GLU A 152 -6.41 2.26 -10.82
C GLU A 152 -6.71 3.61 -11.45
N VAL A 153 -5.66 4.35 -11.80
CA VAL A 153 -5.79 5.63 -12.52
C VAL A 153 -5.08 5.50 -13.85
N VAL A 154 -5.85 5.60 -14.93
CA VAL A 154 -5.29 5.73 -16.28
C VAL A 154 -5.08 7.21 -16.52
N VAL A 155 -3.82 7.64 -16.62
CA VAL A 155 -3.45 9.03 -16.89
C VAL A 155 -2.90 9.12 -18.29
N GLY A 156 -3.40 10.09 -19.08
CA GLY A 156 -2.93 10.32 -20.45
C GLY A 156 -4.00 10.10 -21.53
N GLY A 157 -3.65 10.43 -22.79
CA GLY A 157 -4.49 10.17 -23.95
C GLY A 157 -4.36 8.72 -24.44
N PRO A 158 -5.12 8.30 -25.48
CA PRO A 158 -5.13 6.91 -25.95
C PRO A 158 -3.77 6.36 -26.44
N GLU A 159 -2.79 7.23 -26.67
CA GLU A 159 -1.43 6.88 -27.09
C GLU A 159 -0.40 6.98 -25.95
N ASP A 160 -0.76 7.61 -24.80
CA ASP A 160 0.11 7.90 -23.66
C ASP A 160 -0.56 7.50 -22.33
N ALA A 161 -1.41 6.49 -22.32
CA ALA A 161 -2.09 6.06 -21.13
C ALA A 161 -1.11 5.36 -20.17
N TYR A 162 -1.02 5.86 -18.94
CA TYR A 162 -0.27 5.23 -17.86
C TYR A 162 -1.24 4.59 -16.89
N THR A 163 -0.93 3.40 -16.43
CA THR A 163 -1.67 2.75 -15.35
C THR A 163 -0.95 2.99 -14.05
N PHE A 164 -1.65 3.54 -13.09
CA PHE A 164 -1.24 3.58 -11.70
C PHE A 164 -2.17 2.69 -10.90
N GLN A 165 -1.62 1.81 -10.10
CA GLN A 165 -2.40 0.98 -9.20
C GLN A 165 -1.70 0.88 -7.84
N PHE A 166 -2.45 1.22 -6.79
CA PHE A 166 -2.02 1.02 -5.42
C PHE A 166 -3.14 0.32 -4.66
N THR A 167 -2.83 -0.84 -4.14
CA THR A 167 -3.80 -1.65 -3.39
C THR A 167 -3.18 -2.09 -2.08
N ILE A 168 -3.86 -1.78 -0.98
CA ILE A 168 -3.63 -2.40 0.32
C ILE A 168 -4.82 -3.32 0.57
N ALA A 169 -4.59 -4.62 0.50
CA ALA A 169 -5.64 -5.61 0.73
C ALA A 169 -5.43 -6.27 2.08
N ASN A 170 -6.39 -6.04 2.98
CA ASN A 170 -6.41 -6.59 4.33
C ASN A 170 -7.56 -7.56 4.47
N SER A 171 -7.34 -8.66 5.20
CA SER A 171 -8.38 -9.62 5.50
C SER A 171 -8.24 -10.24 6.88
N ILE A 172 -9.39 -10.61 7.45
CA ILE A 172 -9.48 -11.39 8.68
C ILE A 172 -10.25 -12.68 8.38
N TRP A 173 -9.60 -13.81 8.62
CA TRP A 173 -10.18 -15.13 8.46
C TRP A 173 -10.42 -15.75 9.82
N VAL A 174 -11.68 -15.99 10.15
CA VAL A 174 -12.10 -16.49 11.46
C VAL A 174 -12.45 -17.97 11.35
N ASN A 175 -12.06 -18.78 12.34
CA ASN A 175 -12.45 -20.18 12.38
C ASN A 175 -13.97 -20.33 12.44
N GLU A 176 -14.59 -21.11 11.54
CA GLU A 176 -16.04 -21.29 11.43
C GLU A 176 -16.72 -21.87 12.68
N LYS A 177 -15.93 -22.48 13.59
CA LYS A 177 -16.43 -22.91 14.90
C LYS A 177 -16.87 -21.74 15.79
N ARG A 178 -16.46 -20.52 15.42
CA ARG A 178 -16.74 -19.26 16.09
C ARG A 178 -17.72 -18.46 15.26
N LYS A 179 -18.73 -17.89 15.90
CA LYS A 179 -19.73 -17.12 15.18
C LYS A 179 -19.26 -15.68 15.02
N LEU A 180 -18.92 -15.30 13.79
CA LEU A 180 -18.57 -13.94 13.40
C LEU A 180 -19.76 -13.00 13.69
N GLN A 181 -19.47 -11.80 14.21
CA GLN A 181 -20.45 -10.74 14.37
C GLN A 181 -20.56 -9.92 13.08
N GLU A 182 -21.74 -9.94 12.47
CA GLU A 182 -22.00 -9.22 11.22
C GLU A 182 -21.79 -7.71 11.35
N GLU A 183 -22.14 -7.12 12.50
CA GLU A 183 -21.93 -5.70 12.76
C GLU A 183 -20.45 -5.30 12.67
N TYR A 184 -19.55 -6.14 13.19
CA TYR A 184 -18.13 -5.93 13.04
C TYR A 184 -17.69 -6.07 11.58
N ALA A 185 -18.10 -7.15 10.93
CA ALA A 185 -17.75 -7.43 9.55
C ALA A 185 -18.20 -6.32 8.60
N ASP A 186 -19.45 -5.83 8.75
CA ASP A 186 -19.97 -4.74 7.94
C ASP A 186 -19.21 -3.43 8.17
N ARG A 187 -18.86 -3.14 9.44
CA ARG A 187 -18.11 -1.93 9.79
C ARG A 187 -16.71 -1.92 9.17
N VAL A 188 -15.94 -3.01 9.30
CA VAL A 188 -14.59 -3.04 8.76
C VAL A 188 -14.56 -3.19 7.24
N ARG A 189 -15.54 -3.84 6.63
CA ARG A 189 -15.71 -3.80 5.18
C ARG A 189 -15.93 -2.38 4.66
N ALA A 190 -16.76 -1.60 5.36
CA ALA A 190 -17.06 -0.23 4.98
C ALA A 190 -15.89 0.74 5.25
N ALA A 191 -15.20 0.59 6.39
CA ALA A 191 -14.17 1.53 6.83
C ALA A 191 -12.77 1.22 6.27
N TYR A 192 -12.45 -0.07 6.03
CA TYR A 192 -11.11 -0.50 5.60
C TYR A 192 -11.13 -1.25 4.26
N LEU A 193 -12.31 -1.43 3.64
CA LEU A 193 -12.49 -2.23 2.44
C LEU A 193 -11.92 -3.66 2.59
N ALA A 194 -11.90 -4.16 3.83
CA ALA A 194 -11.28 -5.43 4.19
C ALA A 194 -12.21 -6.62 3.89
N GLU A 195 -11.61 -7.77 3.54
CA GLU A 195 -12.32 -9.04 3.54
C GLU A 195 -12.44 -9.58 4.97
N VAL A 196 -13.63 -9.99 5.35
CA VAL A 196 -13.88 -10.65 6.64
C VAL A 196 -14.77 -11.85 6.42
N ASP A 197 -14.26 -13.05 6.75
CA ASP A 197 -15.01 -14.26 6.51
C ASP A 197 -14.68 -15.39 7.51
N SER A 198 -15.57 -16.39 7.56
CA SER A 198 -15.40 -17.59 8.36
C SER A 198 -15.04 -18.78 7.49
N VAL A 199 -14.02 -19.55 7.90
CA VAL A 199 -13.45 -20.66 7.15
C VAL A 199 -13.15 -21.86 8.02
N ASP A 200 -13.07 -23.06 7.43
CA ASP A 200 -12.73 -24.31 8.13
C ASP A 200 -11.23 -24.56 8.09
N PHE A 201 -10.52 -24.24 9.16
CA PHE A 201 -9.08 -24.50 9.30
C PHE A 201 -8.71 -25.96 9.55
N GLU A 202 -9.68 -26.84 9.80
CA GLU A 202 -9.42 -28.22 10.21
C GLU A 202 -9.74 -29.25 9.12
N LYS A 203 -10.96 -29.20 8.56
CA LYS A 203 -11.49 -30.25 7.71
C LYS A 203 -11.32 -29.98 6.22
N ASP A 204 -11.29 -28.69 5.84
CA ASP A 204 -11.12 -28.24 4.46
C ASP A 204 -9.95 -27.28 4.29
N LYS A 205 -8.75 -27.74 4.65
CA LYS A 205 -7.52 -26.94 4.58
C LYS A 205 -7.18 -26.53 3.15
N GLU A 206 -7.35 -27.45 2.19
CA GLU A 206 -7.11 -27.18 0.77
C GLU A 206 -8.09 -26.14 0.22
N GLY A 207 -9.38 -26.26 0.53
CA GLY A 207 -10.39 -25.31 0.10
C GLY A 207 -10.20 -23.94 0.74
N THR A 208 -9.89 -23.91 2.02
CA THR A 208 -9.58 -22.66 2.76
C THR A 208 -8.35 -21.97 2.21
N ALA A 209 -7.22 -22.69 2.07
CA ALA A 209 -6.00 -22.09 1.51
C ALA A 209 -6.24 -21.57 0.08
N LYS A 210 -6.95 -22.34 -0.75
CA LYS A 210 -7.30 -21.91 -2.10
C LYS A 210 -8.17 -20.64 -2.10
N ARG A 211 -9.14 -20.54 -1.19
CA ARG A 211 -9.99 -19.35 -1.08
C ARG A 211 -9.20 -18.11 -0.70
N ILE A 212 -8.33 -18.23 0.30
CA ILE A 212 -7.45 -17.16 0.75
C ILE A 212 -6.49 -16.73 -0.37
N ASN A 213 -5.86 -17.71 -1.03
CA ASN A 213 -4.94 -17.44 -2.12
C ASN A 213 -5.62 -16.79 -3.32
N ASN A 214 -6.80 -17.25 -3.72
CA ASN A 214 -7.58 -16.62 -4.80
C ASN A 214 -7.92 -15.17 -4.46
N TRP A 215 -8.33 -14.90 -3.22
CA TRP A 215 -8.59 -13.53 -2.77
C TRP A 215 -7.33 -12.65 -2.89
N CYS A 216 -6.17 -13.16 -2.47
CA CYS A 216 -4.91 -12.43 -2.58
C CYS A 216 -4.50 -12.19 -4.04
N ASP A 217 -4.62 -13.22 -4.89
CA ASP A 217 -4.34 -13.16 -6.32
C ASP A 217 -5.19 -12.10 -7.03
N GLU A 218 -6.50 -12.09 -6.77
CA GLU A 218 -7.43 -11.09 -7.32
C GLU A 218 -7.11 -9.67 -6.84
N ARG A 219 -6.75 -9.51 -5.56
CA ARG A 219 -6.43 -8.19 -4.97
C ARG A 219 -5.07 -7.65 -5.37
N THR A 220 -4.18 -8.49 -5.83
CA THR A 220 -2.82 -8.11 -6.28
C THR A 220 -2.63 -8.23 -7.79
N ASN A 221 -3.73 -8.27 -8.54
CA ASN A 221 -3.71 -8.36 -10.01
C ASN A 221 -2.82 -9.52 -10.54
N GLY A 222 -2.86 -10.67 -9.84
CA GLY A 222 -2.07 -11.85 -10.21
C GLY A 222 -0.62 -11.84 -9.73
N LEU A 223 -0.16 -10.77 -9.04
CA LEU A 223 1.22 -10.65 -8.61
C LEU A 223 1.56 -11.56 -7.42
N ILE A 224 0.59 -11.80 -6.53
CA ILE A 224 0.73 -12.68 -5.36
C ILE A 224 -0.30 -13.81 -5.43
N PRO A 225 -0.07 -14.86 -6.22
CA PRO A 225 -1.03 -15.94 -6.42
C PRO A 225 -1.13 -16.90 -5.23
N GLU A 226 -0.16 -16.84 -4.31
CA GLU A 226 -0.10 -17.72 -3.16
C GLU A 226 0.50 -17.00 -1.94
N ILE A 227 -0.24 -16.99 -0.83
CA ILE A 227 0.19 -16.39 0.44
C ILE A 227 0.19 -17.41 1.59
N ILE A 228 -0.61 -18.46 1.51
CA ILE A 228 -0.73 -19.49 2.55
C ILE A 228 -0.78 -20.89 1.95
N GLN A 229 -0.15 -21.85 2.64
CA GLN A 229 -0.17 -23.27 2.30
C GLN A 229 -1.17 -24.04 3.16
N PRO A 230 -1.81 -25.11 2.68
CA PRO A 230 -2.75 -25.91 3.46
C PRO A 230 -2.15 -26.49 4.76
N ASN A 231 -0.84 -26.77 4.80
CA ASN A 231 -0.15 -27.30 5.98
C ASN A 231 0.06 -26.27 7.10
N GLN A 232 -0.07 -24.98 6.81
CA GLN A 232 -0.04 -23.90 7.80
C GLN A 232 -1.38 -23.76 8.53
N LEU A 233 -2.46 -24.30 7.96
CA LEU A 233 -3.79 -24.28 8.58
C LEU A 233 -3.92 -25.43 9.58
N THR A 234 -4.17 -25.08 10.83
CA THR A 234 -4.30 -26.04 11.95
C THR A 234 -5.62 -25.83 12.70
N ALA A 235 -6.08 -26.86 13.40
CA ALA A 235 -7.39 -26.85 14.08
C ALA A 235 -7.47 -25.88 15.29
N ASP A 236 -6.33 -25.49 15.82
CA ASP A 236 -6.14 -24.57 16.94
C ASP A 236 -6.16 -23.09 16.53
N LEU A 237 -6.00 -22.79 15.23
CA LEU A 237 -6.10 -21.43 14.74
C LEU A 237 -7.46 -20.81 15.07
N ALA A 238 -7.45 -19.65 15.70
CA ALA A 238 -8.65 -18.88 16.01
C ALA A 238 -8.96 -17.86 14.92
N THR A 239 -7.97 -17.04 14.57
CA THR A 239 -8.08 -15.97 13.61
C THR A 239 -6.73 -15.73 12.94
N ILE A 240 -6.74 -15.53 11.63
CA ILE A 240 -5.56 -15.16 10.83
C ILE A 240 -5.80 -13.80 10.18
N LEU A 241 -4.85 -12.89 10.31
CA LEU A 241 -4.79 -11.66 9.55
C LEU A 241 -3.89 -11.89 8.34
N ILE A 242 -4.38 -11.54 7.17
CA ILE A 242 -3.62 -11.61 5.93
C ILE A 242 -3.60 -10.23 5.30
N ASN A 243 -2.40 -9.85 4.92
CA ASN A 243 -2.09 -8.55 4.39
C ASN A 243 -1.28 -8.71 3.10
N SER A 244 -1.73 -8.09 2.04
CA SER A 244 -1.01 -8.03 0.78
C SER A 244 -1.01 -6.61 0.24
N VAL A 245 0.09 -6.23 -0.40
CA VAL A 245 0.25 -4.89 -0.95
C VAL A 245 0.73 -4.99 -2.39
N TYR A 246 0.05 -4.26 -3.23
CA TYR A 246 0.37 -4.11 -4.63
C TYR A 246 0.62 -2.63 -4.94
N PHE A 247 1.72 -2.34 -5.62
CA PHE A 247 2.05 -1.00 -6.09
C PHE A 247 2.57 -1.09 -7.53
N GLU A 248 1.91 -0.37 -8.41
CA GLU A 248 2.32 -0.19 -9.80
C GLU A 248 2.27 1.29 -10.12
N SER A 249 3.37 1.81 -10.63
CA SER A 249 3.46 3.19 -11.09
C SER A 249 4.59 3.37 -12.08
N PRO A 250 4.38 4.04 -13.20
CA PRO A 250 5.46 4.47 -14.09
C PRO A 250 6.27 5.58 -13.43
N TRP A 251 7.55 5.65 -13.80
CA TRP A 251 8.38 6.81 -13.46
C TRP A 251 7.86 8.07 -14.14
N GLU A 252 8.03 9.22 -13.51
CA GLU A 252 7.77 10.51 -14.17
C GLU A 252 8.64 10.68 -15.43
N ASP A 253 9.91 10.31 -15.32
CA ASP A 253 10.86 10.19 -16.44
C ASP A 253 11.53 8.82 -16.38
N LYS A 254 11.60 8.09 -17.51
CA LYS A 254 12.20 6.76 -17.58
C LYS A 254 13.69 6.78 -17.24
N TRP A 255 14.18 5.69 -16.67
CA TRP A 255 15.60 5.50 -16.48
C TRP A 255 16.33 5.19 -17.80
N GLY A 256 17.56 5.71 -17.93
CA GLY A 256 18.52 5.15 -18.85
C GLY A 256 19.11 3.84 -18.33
N LYS A 257 19.80 3.10 -19.21
CA LYS A 257 20.40 1.79 -18.88
C LYS A 257 21.86 1.74 -19.22
N ARG A 258 22.66 1.06 -18.39
CA ARG A 258 24.07 0.80 -18.65
C ARG A 258 24.53 -0.44 -17.88
N GLU A 259 25.45 -1.22 -18.43
CA GLU A 259 26.14 -2.26 -17.69
C GLU A 259 26.90 -1.69 -16.48
N GLY A 260 26.83 -2.38 -15.38
CA GLY A 260 27.52 -2.05 -14.14
C GLY A 260 27.58 -3.25 -13.20
N ASP A 261 28.43 -3.13 -12.20
CA ASP A 261 28.68 -4.19 -11.23
C ASP A 261 27.83 -3.98 -9.98
N PHE A 262 27.39 -5.09 -9.38
CA PHE A 262 26.85 -5.15 -8.03
C PHE A 262 27.65 -6.16 -7.20
N THR A 263 28.06 -5.78 -6.00
CA THR A 263 28.78 -6.64 -5.08
C THR A 263 27.90 -6.99 -3.90
N ASP A 264 27.57 -8.28 -3.72
CA ASP A 264 26.71 -8.79 -2.67
C ASP A 264 27.40 -8.81 -1.28
N LEU A 265 26.66 -9.17 -0.22
CA LEU A 265 27.21 -9.31 1.15
C LEU A 265 28.30 -10.37 1.25
N SER A 266 28.33 -11.36 0.37
CA SER A 266 29.35 -12.41 0.34
C SER A 266 30.65 -11.95 -0.38
N GLY A 267 30.63 -10.75 -0.98
CA GLY A 267 31.71 -10.20 -1.78
C GLY A 267 31.74 -10.71 -3.22
N ASN A 268 30.67 -11.36 -3.69
CA ASN A 268 30.56 -11.75 -5.10
C ASN A 268 30.12 -10.55 -5.92
N THR A 269 30.82 -10.31 -7.02
CA THR A 269 30.47 -9.23 -7.95
C THR A 269 29.81 -9.80 -9.20
N THR A 270 28.64 -9.26 -9.53
CA THR A 270 27.87 -9.62 -10.72
C THR A 270 27.72 -8.41 -11.62
N THR A 271 28.09 -8.54 -12.89
CA THR A 271 27.87 -7.50 -13.91
C THR A 271 26.49 -7.67 -14.53
N GLN A 272 25.70 -6.61 -14.58
CA GLN A 272 24.36 -6.64 -15.13
C GLN A 272 23.92 -5.28 -15.67
N GLU A 273 22.72 -5.22 -16.27
CA GLU A 273 22.12 -3.98 -16.68
C GLU A 273 21.63 -3.19 -15.46
N MET A 274 22.19 -2.01 -15.25
CA MET A 274 21.85 -1.08 -14.19
C MET A 274 21.02 0.07 -14.77
N LEU A 275 20.07 0.56 -14.00
CA LEU A 275 19.32 1.79 -14.24
C LEU A 275 20.21 3.00 -13.90
N MET A 276 20.16 4.07 -14.71
CA MET A 276 20.93 5.29 -14.51
C MET A 276 20.11 6.53 -14.84
N ASP A 277 20.23 7.56 -13.99
CA ASP A 277 19.60 8.85 -14.26
C ASP A 277 20.38 10.02 -13.62
N GLY A 278 20.11 11.23 -14.11
CA GLY A 278 20.50 12.47 -13.48
C GLY A 278 19.30 13.06 -12.72
N LEU A 279 19.43 13.16 -11.40
CA LEU A 279 18.35 13.56 -10.49
C LEU A 279 18.73 14.88 -9.79
N ASN A 280 17.73 15.49 -9.11
CA ASN A 280 17.93 16.75 -8.42
C ASN A 280 17.92 16.58 -6.89
N ASP A 281 17.21 15.58 -6.38
CA ASP A 281 17.03 15.41 -4.95
C ASP A 281 18.11 14.51 -4.35
N TYR A 282 18.87 15.09 -3.45
CA TYR A 282 19.96 14.48 -2.70
C TYR A 282 19.66 14.52 -1.21
N PHE A 283 20.04 13.45 -0.53
CA PHE A 283 19.93 13.35 0.93
C PHE A 283 21.27 12.87 1.49
N GLU A 284 21.65 13.39 2.64
CA GLU A 284 22.86 12.96 3.34
C GLU A 284 22.74 13.22 4.83
N ASN A 285 23.07 12.21 5.64
CA ASN A 285 23.35 12.33 7.05
C ASN A 285 24.69 11.67 7.40
N ASP A 286 24.97 11.44 8.68
CA ASP A 286 26.22 10.85 9.11
C ASP A 286 26.36 9.38 8.65
N PHE A 287 25.27 8.67 8.36
CA PHE A 287 25.21 7.23 8.15
C PHE A 287 25.00 6.83 6.68
N ALA A 288 24.29 7.64 5.90
CA ALA A 288 23.90 7.30 4.55
C ALA A 288 23.87 8.51 3.61
N THR A 289 23.90 8.20 2.29
CA THR A 289 23.51 9.11 1.21
C THR A 289 22.31 8.52 0.47
N ALA A 290 21.44 9.38 -0.12
CA ALA A 290 20.30 8.89 -0.86
C ALA A 290 19.92 9.83 -2.01
N PHE A 291 19.09 9.31 -2.92
CA PHE A 291 18.44 10.05 -3.98
C PHE A 291 16.93 9.77 -3.99
N ALA A 292 16.13 10.70 -4.51
CA ALA A 292 14.74 10.44 -4.82
C ALA A 292 14.51 10.40 -6.33
N LYS A 293 13.74 9.41 -6.78
CA LYS A 293 13.22 9.29 -8.16
C LYS A 293 11.71 9.33 -8.10
N PRO A 294 11.07 10.37 -8.70
CA PRO A 294 9.63 10.51 -8.64
C PRO A 294 8.92 9.52 -9.58
N TYR A 295 7.81 8.98 -9.11
CA TYR A 295 6.79 8.35 -9.91
C TYR A 295 5.81 9.41 -10.44
N TYR A 296 5.12 9.08 -11.51
CA TYR A 296 4.18 9.99 -12.17
C TYR A 296 3.05 10.51 -11.26
N ASN A 297 2.69 9.77 -10.25
CA ASN A 297 1.58 10.06 -9.33
C ASN A 297 1.98 10.83 -8.06
N GLY A 298 3.24 11.23 -7.93
CA GLY A 298 3.76 11.98 -6.79
C GLY A 298 4.30 11.12 -5.65
N PHE A 299 4.29 9.79 -5.78
CA PHE A 299 5.12 8.92 -4.93
C PHE A 299 6.58 8.99 -5.38
N GLU A 300 7.48 8.54 -4.52
CA GLU A 300 8.92 8.58 -4.78
C GLU A 300 9.57 7.25 -4.38
N PHE A 301 10.50 6.80 -5.22
CA PHE A 301 11.48 5.82 -4.81
C PHE A 301 12.68 6.55 -4.21
N ILE A 302 13.03 6.23 -2.98
CA ILE A 302 14.20 6.79 -2.31
C ILE A 302 15.23 5.68 -2.18
N GLY A 303 16.31 5.75 -2.97
CA GLY A 303 17.42 4.81 -2.90
C GLY A 303 18.45 5.27 -1.88
N ILE A 304 18.76 4.45 -0.89
CA ILE A 304 19.58 4.78 0.28
C ILE A 304 20.83 3.92 0.29
N LEU A 305 21.98 4.55 0.19
CA LEU A 305 23.28 3.90 0.24
C LEU A 305 23.95 4.13 1.60
N PRO A 306 24.12 3.11 2.46
CA PRO A 306 24.88 3.25 3.68
C PRO A 306 26.32 3.72 3.40
N LYS A 307 26.90 4.60 4.22
CA LYS A 307 28.29 5.05 4.06
C LYS A 307 29.30 3.95 4.36
N GLU A 308 28.96 3.08 5.32
CA GLU A 308 29.76 1.90 5.62
C GLU A 308 29.40 0.73 4.70
N GLU A 309 30.41 -0.03 4.28
CA GLU A 309 30.22 -1.23 3.46
C GLU A 309 29.91 -2.45 4.34
N GLY A 310 29.20 -3.43 3.78
CA GLY A 310 28.84 -4.68 4.45
C GLY A 310 27.39 -4.74 4.86
N ASP A 311 27.08 -5.56 5.87
CA ASP A 311 25.75 -5.67 6.41
C ASP A 311 25.41 -4.49 7.32
N PHE A 312 24.15 -4.09 7.34
CA PHE A 312 23.67 -2.94 8.11
C PHE A 312 22.25 -3.17 8.63
N GLN A 313 21.86 -2.43 9.66
CA GLN A 313 20.48 -2.32 10.07
C GLN A 313 19.89 -1.03 9.47
N ILE A 314 18.63 -1.08 9.01
CA ILE A 314 17.95 0.11 8.48
C ILE A 314 17.74 1.13 9.62
N SER A 315 17.51 0.66 10.84
CA SER A 315 17.40 1.50 12.04
C SER A 315 18.67 2.30 12.36
N ASP A 316 19.85 1.82 11.94
CA ASP A 316 21.12 2.56 12.12
C ASP A 316 21.28 3.72 11.13
N LEU A 317 20.44 3.82 10.09
CA LEU A 317 20.54 4.85 9.05
C LEU A 317 19.89 6.18 9.44
N ASP A 318 19.14 6.25 10.54
CA ASP A 318 18.39 7.43 10.97
C ASP A 318 17.55 8.05 9.83
N LEU A 319 16.52 7.31 9.43
CA LEU A 319 15.68 7.66 8.26
C LEU A 319 15.05 9.05 8.39
N GLU A 320 14.63 9.45 9.58
CA GLU A 320 14.04 10.76 9.83
C GLU A 320 15.02 11.88 9.51
N SER A 321 16.23 11.81 10.10
CA SER A 321 17.30 12.76 9.84
C SER A 321 17.73 12.76 8.36
N LEU A 322 17.79 11.57 7.73
CA LEU A 322 18.14 11.44 6.33
C LEU A 322 17.11 12.14 5.44
N LEU A 323 15.82 11.86 5.61
CA LEU A 323 14.75 12.46 4.81
C LEU A 323 14.64 13.98 5.04
N ALA A 324 14.83 14.44 6.27
CA ALA A 324 14.87 15.86 6.61
C ALA A 324 16.05 16.62 5.95
N SER A 325 17.09 15.92 5.51
CA SER A 325 18.27 16.52 4.86
C SER A 325 18.09 16.84 3.37
N ARG A 326 16.91 16.54 2.78
CA ARG A 326 16.61 16.74 1.36
C ARG A 326 17.06 18.09 0.82
N THR A 327 17.76 18.06 -0.32
CA THR A 327 18.25 19.28 -0.96
C THR A 327 18.37 19.11 -2.48
N GLY A 328 17.98 20.16 -3.24
CA GLY A 328 18.12 20.24 -4.70
C GLY A 328 19.38 20.98 -5.17
N LYS A 329 20.42 21.10 -4.32
CA LYS A 329 21.61 21.91 -4.63
C LYS A 329 22.63 21.22 -5.51
N TYR A 330 22.48 19.91 -5.74
CA TYR A 330 23.46 19.08 -6.43
C TYR A 330 22.92 18.53 -7.74
N ASP A 331 23.81 18.18 -8.65
CA ASP A 331 23.53 17.32 -9.79
C ASP A 331 23.80 15.88 -9.33
N VAL A 332 22.74 15.10 -9.13
CA VAL A 332 22.83 13.74 -8.58
C VAL A 332 22.91 12.73 -9.72
N TYR A 333 23.95 11.96 -9.77
CA TYR A 333 24.06 10.82 -10.68
C TYR A 333 23.70 9.56 -9.92
N ALA A 334 22.50 9.06 -10.15
CA ALA A 334 21.98 7.86 -9.52
C ALA A 334 22.20 6.64 -10.40
N ARG A 335 22.49 5.51 -9.75
CA ARG A 335 22.56 4.19 -10.39
C ARG A 335 22.03 3.13 -9.46
N MET A 336 21.22 2.19 -9.98
CA MET A 336 20.68 1.08 -9.20
C MET A 336 20.43 -0.14 -10.09
N PRO A 337 20.38 -1.36 -9.53
CA PRO A 337 19.94 -2.55 -10.27
C PRO A 337 18.41 -2.50 -10.54
N LYS A 338 17.95 -3.29 -11.51
CA LYS A 338 16.55 -3.69 -11.58
C LYS A 338 16.24 -4.58 -10.37
N LEU A 339 15.04 -4.48 -9.87
CA LEU A 339 14.60 -5.28 -8.71
C LEU A 339 13.41 -6.16 -9.13
N ASN A 340 13.48 -7.44 -8.78
CA ASN A 340 12.38 -8.38 -8.91
C ASN A 340 12.50 -9.43 -7.82
N PHE A 341 11.79 -9.24 -6.72
CA PHE A 341 11.78 -10.20 -5.63
C PHE A 341 10.51 -10.11 -4.81
N GLU A 342 10.23 -11.16 -4.05
CA GLU A 342 9.15 -11.20 -3.07
C GLU A 342 9.70 -11.46 -1.67
N CYS A 343 8.97 -10.99 -0.67
CA CYS A 343 9.28 -11.23 0.73
C CYS A 343 8.00 -11.62 1.47
N THR A 344 8.08 -12.70 2.24
CA THR A 344 7.01 -13.14 3.13
C THR A 344 7.46 -12.93 4.56
N SER A 345 6.68 -12.15 5.31
CA SER A 345 6.84 -11.96 6.75
C SER A 345 5.78 -12.78 7.46
N ASP A 346 6.17 -13.90 8.06
CA ASP A 346 5.32 -14.85 8.79
C ASP A 346 5.64 -14.90 10.30
N LYS A 347 6.56 -14.05 10.77
CA LYS A 347 6.95 -13.93 12.18
C LYS A 347 6.67 -12.52 12.72
N ILE A 348 5.52 -11.97 12.35
CA ILE A 348 5.14 -10.60 12.72
C ILE A 348 4.75 -10.54 14.20
N ILE A 349 4.09 -11.57 14.74
CA ILE A 349 3.66 -11.59 16.15
C ILE A 349 4.82 -11.36 17.13
N PRO A 350 5.97 -12.06 17.07
CA PRO A 350 7.10 -11.76 17.93
C PRO A 350 7.64 -10.32 17.82
N ILE A 351 7.56 -9.74 16.63
CA ILE A 351 7.97 -8.34 16.38
C ILE A 351 7.05 -7.39 17.14
N LEU A 352 5.74 -7.58 17.01
CA LEU A 352 4.73 -6.77 17.71
C LEU A 352 4.80 -6.95 19.23
N GLN A 353 5.07 -8.18 19.70
CA GLN A 353 5.27 -8.46 21.11
C GLN A 353 6.46 -7.70 21.69
N ALA A 354 7.55 -7.59 20.94
CA ALA A 354 8.71 -6.78 21.32
C ALA A 354 8.37 -5.27 21.40
N GLN A 355 7.32 -4.84 20.70
CA GLN A 355 6.82 -3.46 20.69
C GLN A 355 5.66 -3.24 21.69
N GLY A 356 5.35 -4.21 22.53
CA GLY A 356 4.38 -4.08 23.63
C GLY A 356 2.97 -4.56 23.31
N VAL A 357 2.68 -5.06 22.10
CA VAL A 357 1.41 -5.71 21.80
C VAL A 357 1.48 -7.17 22.22
N GLN A 358 0.93 -7.49 23.39
CA GLN A 358 1.00 -8.82 23.97
C GLN A 358 -0.35 -9.52 23.97
N ARG A 359 -1.37 -8.79 24.40
CA ARG A 359 -2.68 -9.29 24.73
C ARG A 359 -3.44 -9.88 23.55
N ALA A 360 -3.27 -9.26 22.37
CA ALA A 360 -3.92 -9.69 21.15
C ALA A 360 -3.57 -11.14 20.72
N PHE A 361 -2.44 -11.66 21.19
CA PHE A 361 -1.88 -12.97 20.86
C PHE A 361 -2.00 -13.98 21.98
N ASP A 362 -2.59 -13.62 23.12
CA ASP A 362 -2.71 -14.46 24.30
C ASP A 362 -3.97 -15.35 24.20
N GLU A 363 -3.79 -16.66 24.07
CA GLU A 363 -4.87 -17.65 23.96
C GLU A 363 -5.84 -17.66 25.14
N ALA A 364 -5.41 -17.19 26.31
CA ALA A 364 -6.20 -17.21 27.53
C ALA A 364 -6.81 -15.85 27.89
N ALA A 365 -6.32 -14.77 27.27
CA ALA A 365 -6.58 -13.44 27.79
C ALA A 365 -6.89 -12.38 26.73
N ALA A 366 -6.85 -12.70 25.44
CA ALA A 366 -7.24 -11.77 24.38
C ALA A 366 -8.73 -11.41 24.45
N GLU A 367 -9.05 -10.18 24.17
CA GLU A 367 -10.38 -9.59 24.29
C GLU A 367 -10.86 -9.12 22.92
N PHE A 368 -11.34 -10.07 22.07
CA PHE A 368 -11.90 -9.80 20.74
C PHE A 368 -13.41 -10.09 20.69
N ASP A 369 -14.12 -9.61 21.69
CA ASP A 369 -15.55 -9.84 21.90
C ASP A 369 -16.44 -9.11 20.88
N ARG A 370 -15.87 -8.22 20.06
CA ARG A 370 -16.59 -7.57 18.96
C ARG A 370 -16.44 -8.31 17.62
N ILE A 371 -15.42 -9.14 17.45
CA ILE A 371 -15.26 -9.96 16.23
C ILE A 371 -16.20 -11.14 16.22
N ILE A 372 -16.34 -11.83 17.38
CA ILE A 372 -17.15 -13.03 17.51
C ILE A 372 -18.14 -12.93 18.65
N GLU A 373 -19.24 -13.71 18.56
CA GLU A 373 -20.08 -13.95 19.73
C GLU A 373 -19.29 -14.74 20.78
N GLN A 374 -19.06 -14.12 21.95
CA GLN A 374 -18.31 -14.77 23.03
C GLN A 374 -19.12 -15.91 23.65
N LYS A 375 -18.45 -17.03 23.86
CA LYS A 375 -18.92 -18.10 24.74
C LYS A 375 -18.05 -18.15 26.00
N PRO A 376 -18.58 -18.57 27.17
CA PRO A 376 -17.89 -18.47 28.45
C PRO A 376 -16.50 -19.10 28.53
N ASP A 377 -16.20 -20.08 27.67
CA ASP A 377 -14.96 -20.87 27.69
C ASP A 377 -14.16 -20.76 26.36
N GLU A 378 -14.51 -19.82 25.49
CA GLU A 378 -13.84 -19.62 24.19
C GLU A 378 -13.20 -18.23 24.12
N VAL A 379 -11.88 -18.15 24.12
CA VAL A 379 -11.13 -16.91 23.82
C VAL A 379 -10.79 -16.87 22.34
N THR A 380 -11.01 -15.73 21.71
CA THR A 380 -10.54 -15.47 20.34
C THR A 380 -9.29 -14.61 20.43
N TYR A 381 -8.26 -15.01 19.74
CA TYR A 381 -6.98 -14.32 19.67
C TYR A 381 -6.47 -14.33 18.24
N ILE A 382 -5.51 -13.47 17.91
CA ILE A 382 -4.82 -13.50 16.63
C ILE A 382 -3.76 -14.59 16.70
N SER A 383 -4.00 -15.66 15.94
CA SER A 383 -3.11 -16.83 15.92
C SER A 383 -1.93 -16.63 14.99
N ASP A 384 -2.11 -15.87 13.92
CA ASP A 384 -1.05 -15.57 12.95
C ASP A 384 -1.32 -14.24 12.20
N ILE A 385 -0.24 -13.62 11.74
CA ILE A 385 -0.26 -12.45 10.86
C ILE A 385 0.75 -12.71 9.75
N ILE A 386 0.27 -12.72 8.52
CA ILE A 386 1.09 -12.96 7.33
C ILE A 386 1.04 -11.74 6.44
N GLN A 387 2.20 -11.17 6.16
CA GLN A 387 2.36 -10.14 5.12
C GLN A 387 3.21 -10.70 4.00
N LYS A 388 2.75 -10.55 2.76
CA LYS A 388 3.54 -10.83 1.58
C LYS A 388 3.58 -9.60 0.68
N CYS A 389 4.80 -9.18 0.36
CA CYS A 389 5.10 -8.08 -0.54
C CYS A 389 5.86 -8.59 -1.75
N ARG A 390 5.58 -8.05 -2.93
CA ARG A 390 6.33 -8.29 -4.15
C ARG A 390 6.64 -6.96 -4.83
N LEU A 391 7.85 -6.85 -5.35
CA LEU A 391 8.34 -5.69 -6.08
C LEU A 391 8.95 -6.14 -7.40
N GLU A 392 8.47 -5.56 -8.49
CA GLU A 392 9.09 -5.60 -9.81
C GLU A 392 9.36 -4.17 -10.24
N LEU A 393 10.64 -3.82 -10.42
CA LEU A 393 11.07 -2.46 -10.74
C LEU A 393 12.07 -2.50 -11.87
N ASP A 394 11.79 -1.74 -12.93
CA ASP A 394 12.65 -1.63 -14.11
C ASP A 394 12.75 -0.17 -14.61
N GLU A 395 13.20 0.02 -15.85
CA GLU A 395 13.35 1.34 -16.47
C GLU A 395 12.05 2.11 -16.72
N GLU A 396 10.92 1.42 -16.77
CA GLU A 396 9.60 1.99 -17.05
C GLU A 396 8.89 2.44 -15.77
N GLY A 397 9.08 1.68 -14.67
CA GLY A 397 8.39 1.90 -13.40
C GLY A 397 8.53 0.73 -12.44
N THR A 398 7.62 0.69 -11.48
CA THR A 398 7.40 -0.46 -10.61
C THR A 398 6.19 -1.22 -11.14
N SER A 399 6.33 -2.56 -11.34
CA SER A 399 5.32 -3.48 -11.93
C SER A 399 4.76 -3.04 -13.29
N ALA A 400 5.53 -2.33 -14.11
CA ALA A 400 5.03 -1.71 -15.33
C ALA A 400 4.77 -2.72 -16.45
N ALA A 401 3.54 -2.81 -16.93
CA ALA A 401 3.22 -3.29 -18.27
C ALA A 401 3.64 -2.22 -19.28
N ALA A 402 4.55 -2.56 -20.17
CA ALA A 402 5.25 -1.64 -21.06
C ALA A 402 4.31 -0.75 -21.88
N VAL A 403 4.36 0.56 -21.66
CA VAL A 403 3.83 1.58 -22.55
C VAL A 403 4.97 2.46 -23.01
N THR A 404 5.25 2.47 -24.32
CA THR A 404 6.37 3.21 -24.90
C THR A 404 5.94 4.65 -25.20
N ALA A 405 6.24 5.58 -24.31
CA ALA A 405 6.21 7.00 -24.61
C ALA A 405 7.63 7.58 -24.53
N VAL A 406 8.18 7.98 -25.67
CA VAL A 406 9.46 8.67 -25.75
C VAL A 406 9.21 10.16 -25.75
N LEU A 407 9.25 10.79 -24.58
CA LEU A 407 9.33 12.24 -24.46
C LEU A 407 10.80 12.66 -24.37
N MET A 408 11.39 13.09 -25.48
CA MET A 408 12.68 13.77 -25.47
C MET A 408 12.49 15.20 -24.98
N LYS A 409 12.74 15.47 -23.70
CA LYS A 409 12.99 16.84 -23.24
C LYS A 409 14.42 17.23 -23.60
N CYS A 410 14.59 18.13 -24.58
CA CYS A 410 15.82 18.89 -24.75
C CYS A 410 15.73 20.11 -23.84
N GLU A 411 16.23 20.05 -22.63
CA GLU A 411 16.48 21.23 -21.83
C GLU A 411 17.87 21.79 -22.13
N THR A 412 17.91 22.88 -22.89
CA THR A 412 19.05 23.78 -22.90
C THR A 412 18.82 24.85 -21.85
N SER A 413 19.08 24.56 -20.60
CA SER A 413 19.17 25.58 -19.57
C SER A 413 20.63 25.99 -19.38
N ALA A 414 20.84 27.30 -19.10
CA ALA A 414 22.12 27.85 -18.76
C ALA A 414 22.69 27.04 -17.57
N MET A 415 23.91 26.52 -17.75
CA MET A 415 24.60 25.72 -16.74
C MET A 415 24.85 26.59 -15.51
N ASP A 416 24.00 26.46 -14.50
CA ASP A 416 24.41 26.67 -13.12
C ASP A 416 25.31 25.47 -12.80
N GLU A 417 26.59 25.67 -12.55
CA GLU A 417 27.54 24.59 -12.23
C GLU A 417 27.22 24.06 -10.82
N ARG A 418 26.21 23.19 -10.73
CA ARG A 418 25.94 22.46 -9.47
C ARG A 418 27.04 21.44 -9.24
N GLU A 419 27.40 21.27 -7.98
CA GLU A 419 28.34 20.24 -7.59
C GLU A 419 27.75 18.87 -7.82
N ARG A 420 28.50 17.96 -8.44
CA ARG A 420 28.08 16.58 -8.71
C ARG A 420 28.11 15.75 -7.43
N ARG A 421 27.10 14.92 -7.24
CA ARG A 421 27.01 13.86 -6.25
C ARG A 421 26.71 12.53 -6.94
N ASP A 422 27.46 11.48 -6.62
CA ASP A 422 27.24 10.15 -7.13
C ASP A 422 26.64 9.28 -6.04
N VAL A 423 25.47 8.67 -6.29
CA VAL A 423 24.84 7.69 -5.40
C VAL A 423 24.58 6.41 -6.21
N TYR A 424 25.46 5.44 -6.06
CA TYR A 424 25.43 4.19 -6.80
C TYR A 424 25.05 3.03 -5.88
N LEU A 425 23.85 2.48 -6.06
CA LEU A 425 23.36 1.30 -5.34
C LEU A 425 23.98 0.04 -5.96
N ASP A 426 25.28 -0.09 -5.87
CA ASP A 426 26.10 -1.16 -6.46
C ASP A 426 26.66 -2.16 -5.42
N ARG A 427 26.16 -2.07 -4.20
CA ARG A 427 26.41 -2.94 -3.05
C ARG A 427 25.17 -2.93 -2.15
N PRO A 428 25.11 -3.69 -1.04
CA PRO A 428 23.94 -3.71 -0.17
C PRO A 428 23.39 -2.31 0.17
N PHE A 429 22.09 -2.13 -0.05
CA PHE A 429 21.42 -0.85 0.09
C PHE A 429 20.00 -1.00 0.65
N ALA A 430 19.44 0.09 1.14
CA ALA A 430 18.03 0.18 1.49
C ALA A 430 17.27 1.05 0.47
N PHE A 431 15.95 0.92 0.46
CA PHE A 431 15.10 1.83 -0.29
C PHE A 431 13.74 2.01 0.38
N LEU A 432 13.07 3.10 0.05
CA LEU A 432 11.71 3.37 0.42
C LEU A 432 10.86 3.58 -0.84
N ILE A 433 9.59 3.16 -0.81
CA ILE A 433 8.55 3.78 -1.61
C ILE A 433 7.80 4.70 -0.66
N TYR A 434 7.78 5.97 -0.98
CA TYR A 434 7.44 7.04 -0.05
C TYR A 434 6.41 8.00 -0.65
N ASP A 435 5.41 8.33 0.14
CA ASP A 435 4.45 9.38 -0.15
C ASP A 435 4.91 10.67 0.51
N SER A 436 5.57 11.53 -0.27
CA SER A 436 6.10 12.79 0.23
C SER A 436 5.03 13.84 0.55
N GLN A 437 3.80 13.68 0.09
CA GLN A 437 2.69 14.59 0.37
C GLN A 437 2.07 14.33 1.74
N ASN A 438 2.02 13.04 2.15
CA ASN A 438 1.43 12.62 3.42
C ASN A 438 2.48 12.15 4.43
N ASP A 439 3.77 12.31 4.11
CA ASP A 439 4.89 11.90 4.96
C ASP A 439 4.77 10.43 5.42
N THR A 440 4.55 9.53 4.44
CA THR A 440 4.25 8.14 4.76
C THR A 440 5.10 7.16 3.97
N ILE A 441 5.62 6.16 4.68
CA ILE A 441 6.38 5.06 4.10
C ILE A 441 5.41 3.96 3.69
N LEU A 442 5.31 3.69 2.37
CA LEU A 442 4.52 2.60 1.84
C LEU A 442 5.26 1.26 1.96
N PHE A 443 6.54 1.29 1.54
CA PHE A 443 7.42 0.13 1.59
C PHE A 443 8.81 0.52 2.11
N VAL A 444 9.40 -0.42 2.83
CA VAL A 444 10.82 -0.43 3.17
C VAL A 444 11.44 -1.69 2.61
N GLY A 445 12.53 -1.52 1.88
CA GLY A 445 13.29 -2.63 1.34
C GLY A 445 14.77 -2.58 1.71
N LYS A 446 15.36 -3.77 1.84
CA LYS A 446 16.81 -3.99 1.95
C LYS A 446 17.22 -5.00 0.89
N VAL A 447 18.18 -4.63 0.06
CA VAL A 447 18.73 -5.47 -1.00
C VAL A 447 20.16 -5.85 -0.63
N VAL A 448 20.41 -7.14 -0.54
CA VAL A 448 21.73 -7.68 -0.13
C VAL A 448 22.37 -8.56 -1.20
N SER A 449 21.58 -9.04 -2.15
CA SER A 449 22.02 -9.82 -3.30
C SER A 449 21.11 -9.56 -4.51
N LEU A 450 21.61 -9.91 -5.69
CA LEU A 450 20.86 -9.91 -6.94
C LEU A 450 20.98 -11.30 -7.51
N ASP A 451 19.94 -12.08 -7.37
CA ASP A 451 19.88 -13.49 -7.86
C ASP A 451 19.41 -13.54 -9.32
#